data_1e666b544253edf8d02acf1d6f87db5e
#
_entry.id   1e666b544253edf8d02acf1d6f87db5e
#
_cell.length_a   1.000
_cell.length_b   1.000
_cell.length_c   1.000
_cell.angle_alpha   90.00
_cell.angle_beta   90.00
_cell.angle_gamma   90.00
#
_symmetry.space_group_name_H-M   'P 1'
#
loop_
_entity.id
_entity.type
_entity.pdbx_description
1 polymer ?
#
loop_
_entity_poly.entity_id
_entity_poly.type
_entity_poly.pdbx_seq_one_letter_code
_entity_poly.pdbx_strand_id
1 'polypeptide(L)'
;MKFKIENKMFEKYPNLKVGIIVVNNLDNNINIDIEEYINNVSKEKIEKFKDVELANYNVIKSWREIYKSFGEKKARSSVEALIRRTLNQNPVKSINPLVDIYNLISLKYEVPCGGEDLDKINDDIILGFAEGCEEFISLGEDEVQIVNKDEVVYKFNNTVICRNFNYRESDLTKLTNDTKRAVLVIESICDDNLDSALEELEQLVKDKLNCETNKKILDVNNFEVEI
;
A
#
# COMPACT_ATOMS: atom_id res chain seq x y z
N MET A 1 11.32 13.69 10.26
CA MET A 1 11.06 12.27 9.99
C MET A 1 11.15 12.06 8.49
N LYS A 2 11.76 10.96 8.06
CA LYS A 2 11.93 10.68 6.63
C LYS A 2 11.31 9.33 6.27
N PHE A 3 10.95 9.19 5.03
CA PHE A 3 10.67 7.89 4.39
C PHE A 3 11.85 7.57 3.47
N LYS A 4 12.43 6.38 3.62
CA LYS A 4 13.66 5.96 2.91
C LYS A 4 13.50 4.58 2.31
N ILE A 5 14.14 4.35 1.17
CA ILE A 5 14.32 3.03 0.58
C ILE A 5 15.79 2.67 0.65
N GLU A 6 16.13 1.52 1.22
CA GLU A 6 17.51 1.05 1.29
C GLU A 6 18.09 0.78 -0.10
N ASN A 7 19.34 1.13 -0.36
CA ASN A 7 19.99 0.90 -1.66
C ASN A 7 19.96 -0.57 -2.10
N LYS A 8 20.06 -1.50 -1.15
CA LYS A 8 19.94 -2.95 -1.41
C LYS A 8 18.60 -3.35 -2.05
N MET A 9 17.56 -2.57 -1.84
CA MET A 9 16.26 -2.81 -2.48
C MET A 9 16.36 -2.61 -3.99
N PHE A 10 17.04 -1.57 -4.45
CA PHE A 10 17.24 -1.30 -5.87
C PHE A 10 18.22 -2.26 -6.54
N GLU A 11 19.21 -2.78 -5.79
CA GLU A 11 20.10 -3.84 -6.28
C GLU A 11 19.31 -5.12 -6.61
N LYS A 12 18.32 -5.46 -5.79
CA LYS A 12 17.49 -6.66 -5.94
C LYS A 12 16.27 -6.42 -6.84
N TYR A 13 15.69 -5.23 -6.79
CA TYR A 13 14.49 -4.81 -7.53
C TYR A 13 14.77 -3.51 -8.30
N PRO A 14 15.50 -3.56 -9.41
CA PRO A 14 15.99 -2.35 -10.11
C PRO A 14 14.88 -1.47 -10.68
N ASN A 15 13.68 -2.01 -10.89
CA ASN A 15 12.51 -1.28 -11.37
C ASN A 15 11.61 -0.78 -10.24
N LEU A 16 11.99 -0.98 -8.99
CA LEU A 16 11.19 -0.53 -7.84
C LEU A 16 11.01 0.98 -7.86
N LYS A 17 9.76 1.40 -7.80
CA LYS A 17 9.35 2.78 -7.52
C LYS A 17 8.29 2.77 -6.44
N VAL A 18 8.30 3.79 -5.61
CA VAL A 18 7.31 3.97 -4.54
C VAL A 18 6.77 5.39 -4.61
N GLY A 19 5.48 5.51 -4.96
CA GLY A 19 4.75 6.77 -4.85
C GLY A 19 4.35 7.00 -3.41
N ILE A 20 4.65 8.18 -2.88
CA ILE A 20 4.37 8.61 -1.50
C ILE A 20 3.44 9.81 -1.54
N ILE A 21 2.40 9.81 -0.70
CA ILE A 21 1.60 11.00 -0.38
C ILE A 21 1.59 11.16 1.13
N VAL A 22 2.14 12.26 1.62
CA VAL A 22 1.98 12.69 3.01
C VAL A 22 0.70 13.48 3.12
N VAL A 23 -0.15 13.12 4.06
CA VAL A 23 -1.43 13.78 4.34
C VAL A 23 -1.37 14.40 5.72
N ASN A 24 -1.70 15.71 5.82
CA ASN A 24 -1.72 16.46 7.07
C ASN A 24 -3.09 17.11 7.26
N ASN A 25 -3.43 17.40 8.51
CA ASN A 25 -4.70 18.03 8.88
C ASN A 25 -5.93 17.24 8.43
N LEU A 26 -5.82 15.91 8.45
CA LEU A 26 -6.84 14.97 8.00
C LEU A 26 -8.03 14.93 8.99
N ASP A 27 -9.25 14.95 8.45
CA ASP A 27 -10.45 14.48 9.14
C ASP A 27 -10.91 13.15 8.50
N ASN A 28 -10.47 12.04 9.08
CA ASN A 28 -10.75 10.69 8.58
C ASN A 28 -12.08 10.11 9.13
N ASN A 29 -12.96 10.96 9.68
CA ASN A 29 -14.24 10.56 10.23
C ASN A 29 -15.44 11.24 9.54
N ILE A 30 -15.21 11.81 8.36
CA ILE A 30 -16.28 12.42 7.55
C ILE A 30 -16.93 11.37 6.67
N ASN A 31 -18.18 11.62 6.29
CA ASN A 31 -18.86 10.78 5.30
C ASN A 31 -18.47 11.25 3.90
N ILE A 32 -17.89 10.36 3.10
CA ILE A 32 -17.56 10.61 1.70
C ILE A 32 -18.46 9.79 0.77
N ASP A 33 -18.95 10.44 -0.26
CA ASP A 33 -19.74 9.75 -1.30
C ASP A 33 -18.79 9.29 -2.44
N ILE A 34 -18.39 8.02 -2.37
CA ILE A 34 -17.60 7.35 -3.42
C ILE A 34 -18.20 5.98 -3.81
N GLU A 35 -19.38 5.64 -3.29
CA GLU A 35 -20.00 4.33 -3.52
C GLU A 35 -20.28 4.07 -5.01
N GLU A 36 -20.84 5.06 -5.69
CA GLU A 36 -21.10 4.94 -7.13
C GLU A 36 -19.79 4.75 -7.92
N TYR A 37 -18.73 5.45 -7.52
CA TYR A 37 -17.41 5.33 -8.17
C TYR A 37 -16.82 3.94 -7.98
N ILE A 38 -16.81 3.41 -6.73
CA ILE A 38 -16.36 2.05 -6.44
C ILE A 38 -17.17 1.01 -7.23
N ASN A 39 -18.50 1.19 -7.30
CA ASN A 39 -19.37 0.28 -8.03
C ASN A 39 -19.10 0.28 -9.54
N ASN A 40 -18.84 1.44 -10.14
CA ASN A 40 -18.51 1.55 -11.55
C ASN A 40 -17.16 0.89 -11.86
N VAL A 41 -16.12 1.21 -11.08
CA VAL A 41 -14.80 0.56 -11.22
C VAL A 41 -14.90 -0.95 -11.01
N SER A 42 -15.69 -1.41 -10.04
CA SER A 42 -15.90 -2.85 -9.80
C SER A 42 -16.51 -3.54 -11.01
N LYS A 43 -17.53 -2.95 -11.65
CA LYS A 43 -18.13 -3.49 -12.87
C LYS A 43 -17.14 -3.56 -14.03
N GLU A 44 -16.31 -2.51 -14.21
CA GLU A 44 -15.25 -2.49 -15.22
C GLU A 44 -14.24 -3.61 -14.99
N LYS A 45 -13.82 -3.84 -13.72
CA LYS A 45 -12.86 -4.91 -13.41
C LYS A 45 -13.47 -6.30 -13.58
N ILE A 46 -14.72 -6.51 -13.21
CA ILE A 46 -15.43 -7.78 -13.46
C ILE A 46 -15.43 -8.09 -14.95
N GLU A 47 -15.80 -7.14 -15.80
CA GLU A 47 -15.81 -7.35 -17.26
C GLU A 47 -14.39 -7.55 -17.81
N LYS A 48 -13.41 -6.72 -17.39
CA LYS A 48 -12.00 -6.83 -17.82
C LYS A 48 -11.40 -8.20 -17.52
N PHE A 49 -11.67 -8.76 -16.35
CA PHE A 49 -11.03 -9.99 -15.87
C PHE A 49 -11.90 -11.25 -16.02
N LYS A 50 -13.06 -11.15 -16.65
CA LYS A 50 -14.02 -12.24 -16.79
C LYS A 50 -13.43 -13.55 -17.32
N ASP A 51 -12.60 -13.43 -18.37
CA ASP A 51 -11.96 -14.57 -19.05
C ASP A 51 -10.42 -14.54 -18.91
N VAL A 52 -9.91 -13.77 -17.94
CA VAL A 52 -8.48 -13.60 -17.72
C VAL A 52 -8.02 -14.46 -16.55
N GLU A 53 -7.03 -15.30 -16.77
CA GLU A 53 -6.32 -15.96 -15.68
C GLU A 53 -5.42 -14.92 -14.96
N LEU A 54 -5.88 -14.42 -13.80
CA LEU A 54 -5.18 -13.38 -13.05
C LEU A 54 -3.71 -13.69 -12.79
N ALA A 55 -3.35 -14.98 -12.66
CA ALA A 55 -1.95 -15.39 -12.44
C ALA A 55 -1.01 -14.96 -13.58
N ASN A 56 -1.55 -14.82 -14.78
CA ASN A 56 -0.82 -14.44 -16.00
C ASN A 56 -0.91 -12.94 -16.31
N TYR A 57 -1.74 -12.20 -15.59
CA TYR A 57 -1.82 -10.76 -15.73
C TYR A 57 -0.52 -10.10 -15.24
N ASN A 58 0.08 -9.23 -16.05
CA ASN A 58 1.46 -8.75 -15.87
C ASN A 58 1.76 -8.27 -14.44
N VAL A 59 0.96 -7.36 -13.90
CA VAL A 59 1.15 -6.81 -12.55
C VAL A 59 1.10 -7.93 -11.50
N ILE A 60 0.08 -8.79 -11.57
CA ILE A 60 -0.10 -9.90 -10.61
C ILE A 60 1.04 -10.91 -10.73
N LYS A 61 1.44 -11.24 -11.95
CA LYS A 61 2.55 -12.15 -12.21
C LYS A 61 3.86 -11.61 -11.62
N SER A 62 4.17 -10.33 -11.85
CA SER A 62 5.38 -9.69 -11.34
C SER A 62 5.44 -9.73 -9.81
N TRP A 63 4.36 -9.39 -9.12
CA TRP A 63 4.29 -9.49 -7.65
C TRP A 63 4.44 -10.93 -7.15
N ARG A 64 3.82 -11.90 -7.82
CA ARG A 64 3.96 -13.32 -7.47
C ARG A 64 5.38 -13.84 -7.66
N GLU A 65 6.11 -13.36 -8.67
CA GLU A 65 7.51 -13.70 -8.88
C GLU A 65 8.38 -13.16 -7.73
N ILE A 66 8.12 -11.92 -7.28
CA ILE A 66 8.77 -11.36 -6.09
C ILE A 66 8.52 -12.23 -4.85
N TYR A 67 7.27 -12.52 -4.51
CA TYR A 67 6.95 -13.35 -3.35
C TYR A 67 7.59 -14.75 -3.40
N LYS A 68 7.64 -15.36 -4.58
CA LYS A 68 8.34 -16.65 -4.77
C LYS A 68 9.83 -16.51 -4.51
N SER A 69 10.47 -15.38 -4.84
CA SER A 69 11.92 -15.18 -4.69
C SER A 69 12.38 -15.21 -3.23
N PHE A 70 11.49 -14.93 -2.28
CA PHE A 70 11.78 -15.06 -0.84
C PHE A 70 10.94 -16.15 -0.12
N GLY A 71 10.41 -17.10 -0.88
CA GLY A 71 9.79 -18.32 -0.34
C GLY A 71 8.29 -18.23 -0.06
N GLU A 72 7.68 -17.06 -0.20
CA GLU A 72 6.26 -16.81 0.11
C GLU A 72 5.34 -17.18 -1.07
N LYS A 73 5.31 -18.47 -1.43
CA LYS A 73 4.55 -18.94 -2.61
C LYS A 73 3.04 -18.74 -2.53
N LYS A 74 2.50 -18.54 -1.32
CA LYS A 74 1.05 -18.33 -1.09
C LYS A 74 0.68 -16.88 -0.90
N ALA A 75 1.66 -15.99 -0.74
CA ALA A 75 1.41 -14.56 -0.59
C ALA A 75 0.75 -13.99 -1.85
N ARG A 76 -0.08 -12.98 -1.63
CA ARG A 76 -0.75 -12.22 -2.69
C ARG A 76 -0.57 -10.74 -2.40
N SER A 77 -0.28 -9.97 -3.42
CA SER A 77 -0.28 -8.51 -3.30
C SER A 77 -1.65 -7.99 -2.87
N SER A 78 -1.67 -6.83 -2.23
CA SER A 78 -2.91 -6.16 -1.82
C SER A 78 -3.85 -5.98 -3.02
N VAL A 79 -3.33 -5.57 -4.17
CA VAL A 79 -4.11 -5.40 -5.41
C VAL A 79 -4.67 -6.73 -5.94
N GLU A 80 -3.92 -7.84 -5.88
CA GLU A 80 -4.48 -9.15 -6.26
C GLU A 80 -5.62 -9.57 -5.33
N ALA A 81 -5.47 -9.35 -4.03
CA ALA A 81 -6.51 -9.67 -3.06
C ALA A 81 -7.78 -8.84 -3.31
N LEU A 82 -7.62 -7.55 -3.62
CA LEU A 82 -8.72 -6.64 -3.90
C LEU A 82 -9.46 -7.01 -5.20
N ILE A 83 -8.74 -7.28 -6.30
CA ILE A 83 -9.33 -7.73 -7.57
C ILE A 83 -10.09 -9.05 -7.36
N ARG A 84 -9.51 -10.03 -6.67
CA ARG A 84 -10.19 -11.32 -6.41
C ARG A 84 -11.47 -11.14 -5.59
N ARG A 85 -11.46 -10.26 -4.59
CA ARG A 85 -12.66 -9.92 -3.81
C ARG A 85 -13.75 -9.38 -4.72
N THR A 86 -13.41 -8.45 -5.60
CA THR A 86 -14.33 -7.84 -6.58
C THR A 86 -14.91 -8.88 -7.53
N LEU A 87 -14.09 -9.77 -8.10
CA LEU A 87 -14.53 -10.83 -9.01
C LEU A 87 -15.44 -11.86 -8.34
N ASN A 88 -15.24 -12.11 -7.05
CA ASN A 88 -16.12 -12.99 -6.26
C ASN A 88 -17.39 -12.29 -5.77
N GLN A 89 -17.72 -11.11 -6.29
CA GLN A 89 -18.89 -10.30 -5.93
C GLN A 89 -18.99 -10.00 -4.43
N ASN A 90 -17.86 -10.00 -3.73
CA ASN A 90 -17.77 -9.54 -2.36
C ASN A 90 -17.44 -8.03 -2.40
N PRO A 91 -18.37 -7.15 -2.05
CA PRO A 91 -18.12 -5.71 -2.12
C PRO A 91 -16.94 -5.33 -1.24
N VAL A 92 -16.17 -4.35 -1.70
CA VAL A 92 -15.17 -3.70 -0.86
C VAL A 92 -15.93 -2.98 0.25
N LYS A 93 -15.82 -3.49 1.48
CA LYS A 93 -16.49 -2.87 2.63
C LYS A 93 -15.77 -1.56 2.93
N SER A 94 -16.54 -0.53 3.21
CA SER A 94 -16.03 0.72 3.76
C SER A 94 -15.37 0.46 5.12
N ILE A 95 -14.22 1.07 5.33
CA ILE A 95 -13.41 1.00 6.56
C ILE A 95 -13.34 2.39 7.19
N ASN A 96 -12.76 3.31 6.48
CA ASN A 96 -12.73 4.74 6.75
C ASN A 96 -12.43 5.49 5.44
N PRO A 97 -12.68 6.81 5.38
CA PRO A 97 -12.56 7.58 4.14
C PRO A 97 -11.24 7.40 3.40
N LEU A 98 -10.13 7.48 4.11
CA LEU A 98 -8.81 7.41 3.48
C LEU A 98 -8.51 6.02 2.91
N VAL A 99 -8.87 4.97 3.66
CA VAL A 99 -8.75 3.58 3.20
C VAL A 99 -9.64 3.31 1.99
N ASP A 100 -10.85 3.82 1.99
CA ASP A 100 -11.80 3.62 0.89
C ASP A 100 -11.31 4.30 -0.39
N ILE A 101 -10.72 5.50 -0.28
CA ILE A 101 -10.13 6.21 -1.42
C ILE A 101 -8.94 5.44 -1.99
N TYR A 102 -7.98 5.00 -1.17
CA TYR A 102 -6.83 4.29 -1.73
C TYR A 102 -7.20 2.89 -2.26
N ASN A 103 -8.19 2.22 -1.69
CA ASN A 103 -8.72 0.96 -2.23
C ASN A 103 -9.38 1.17 -3.61
N LEU A 104 -10.13 2.27 -3.79
CA LEU A 104 -10.68 2.65 -5.08
C LEU A 104 -9.57 2.83 -6.12
N ILE A 105 -8.53 3.58 -5.79
CA ILE A 105 -7.38 3.83 -6.66
C ILE A 105 -6.62 2.54 -6.97
N SER A 106 -6.36 1.72 -5.95
CA SER A 106 -5.73 0.41 -6.12
C SER A 106 -6.50 -0.46 -7.11
N LEU A 107 -7.82 -0.53 -6.97
CA LEU A 107 -8.66 -1.30 -7.88
C LEU A 107 -8.70 -0.70 -9.29
N LYS A 108 -8.83 0.63 -9.41
CA LYS A 108 -8.93 1.32 -10.70
C LYS A 108 -7.67 1.17 -11.52
N TYR A 109 -6.52 1.41 -10.93
CA TYR A 109 -5.21 1.44 -11.60
C TYR A 109 -4.45 0.12 -11.53
N GLU A 110 -4.95 -0.84 -10.74
CA GLU A 110 -4.37 -2.17 -10.59
C GLU A 110 -2.96 -2.14 -9.99
N VAL A 111 -2.75 -1.24 -9.04
CA VAL A 111 -1.49 -1.06 -8.30
C VAL A 111 -1.69 -1.32 -6.80
N PRO A 112 -0.70 -1.88 -6.09
CA PRO A 112 -0.78 -1.97 -4.64
C PRO A 112 -0.81 -0.58 -4.00
N CYS A 113 -1.80 -0.36 -3.12
CA CYS A 113 -1.88 0.83 -2.29
C CYS A 113 -1.99 0.42 -0.82
N GLY A 114 -1.43 1.24 0.05
CA GLY A 114 -1.52 1.12 1.49
C GLY A 114 -1.34 2.47 2.17
N GLY A 115 -1.38 2.48 3.50
CA GLY A 115 -1.16 3.71 4.25
C GLY A 115 -1.01 3.47 5.74
N GLU A 116 -0.21 4.32 6.38
CA GLU A 116 0.14 4.25 7.79
C GLU A 116 -0.23 5.54 8.52
N ASP A 117 -0.64 5.40 9.77
CA ASP A 117 -0.90 6.52 10.68
C ASP A 117 0.43 7.09 11.19
N LEU A 118 0.81 8.26 10.70
CA LEU A 118 2.05 8.93 11.09
C LEU A 118 2.08 9.40 12.55
N ASP A 119 0.92 9.54 13.19
CA ASP A 119 0.86 9.91 14.60
C ASP A 119 1.24 8.73 15.52
N LYS A 120 1.38 7.52 14.98
CA LYS A 120 1.86 6.31 15.66
C LYS A 120 3.34 6.03 15.43
N ILE A 121 3.99 6.77 14.54
CA ILE A 121 5.38 6.55 14.12
C ILE A 121 6.23 7.68 14.65
N ASN A 122 7.33 7.36 15.31
CA ASN A 122 8.19 8.32 16.00
C ASN A 122 9.62 8.40 15.47
N ASP A 123 9.91 7.71 14.35
CA ASP A 123 11.21 7.71 13.69
C ASP A 123 11.05 7.57 12.17
N ASP A 124 12.16 7.56 11.42
CA ASP A 124 12.18 7.38 9.99
C ASP A 124 11.54 6.04 9.57
N ILE A 125 10.70 6.05 8.55
CA ILE A 125 10.18 4.84 7.92
C ILE A 125 11.21 4.34 6.90
N ILE A 126 11.54 3.06 6.96
CA ILE A 126 12.52 2.42 6.09
C ILE A 126 11.86 1.25 5.36
N LEU A 127 11.87 1.29 4.02
CA LEU A 127 11.64 0.11 3.20
C LEU A 127 12.98 -0.59 2.96
N GLY A 128 13.12 -1.80 3.48
CA GLY A 128 14.39 -2.53 3.42
C GLY A 128 14.23 -4.00 3.78
N PHE A 129 15.34 -4.62 4.16
CA PHE A 129 15.36 -6.01 4.60
C PHE A 129 15.41 -6.09 6.13
N ALA A 130 14.62 -7.01 6.70
CA ALA A 130 14.64 -7.30 8.13
C ALA A 130 15.96 -7.97 8.54
N GLU A 131 16.43 -7.67 9.75
CA GLU A 131 17.61 -8.30 10.37
C GLU A 131 17.25 -9.61 11.08
N GLY A 132 15.95 -9.87 11.31
CA GLY A 132 15.45 -11.08 11.97
C GLY A 132 15.24 -10.93 13.47
N CYS A 133 15.13 -9.71 13.96
CA CYS A 133 14.85 -9.39 15.35
C CYS A 133 13.70 -8.39 15.52
N GLU A 134 13.18 -7.87 14.41
CA GLU A 134 12.11 -6.89 14.43
C GLU A 134 10.78 -7.52 14.83
N GLU A 135 9.98 -6.73 15.52
CA GLU A 135 8.66 -7.09 16.03
C GLU A 135 7.56 -6.66 15.05
N PHE A 136 6.52 -7.50 14.96
CA PHE A 136 5.35 -7.25 14.13
C PHE A 136 4.09 -7.75 14.82
N ILE A 137 3.01 -6.98 14.77
CA ILE A 137 1.67 -7.39 15.20
C ILE A 137 0.76 -7.29 13.97
N SER A 138 0.21 -8.43 13.53
CA SER A 138 -0.69 -8.47 12.37
C SER A 138 -1.96 -7.66 12.62
N LEU A 139 -2.49 -7.06 11.58
CA LEU A 139 -3.78 -6.36 11.64
C LEU A 139 -4.90 -7.25 12.20
N GLY A 140 -5.52 -6.80 13.30
CA GLY A 140 -6.58 -7.51 14.00
C GLY A 140 -6.11 -8.63 14.94
N GLU A 141 -4.80 -8.73 15.20
CA GLU A 141 -4.19 -9.66 16.16
C GLU A 141 -3.51 -8.87 17.28
N ASP A 142 -3.27 -9.53 18.42
CA ASP A 142 -2.56 -8.94 19.57
C ASP A 142 -1.20 -9.63 19.80
N GLU A 143 -0.89 -10.70 19.07
CA GLU A 143 0.33 -11.49 19.24
C GLU A 143 1.51 -10.85 18.54
N VAL A 144 2.60 -10.67 19.30
CA VAL A 144 3.89 -10.19 18.76
C VAL A 144 4.57 -11.35 18.02
N GLN A 145 4.93 -11.12 16.79
CA GLN A 145 5.69 -12.03 15.94
C GLN A 145 7.07 -11.45 15.68
N ILE A 146 8.10 -12.29 15.66
CA ILE A 146 9.43 -11.89 15.20
C ILE A 146 9.50 -12.13 13.71
N VAL A 147 9.93 -11.09 12.97
CA VAL A 147 10.06 -11.14 11.51
C VAL A 147 11.30 -11.92 11.11
N ASN A 148 11.22 -12.68 10.02
CA ASN A 148 12.37 -13.45 9.56
C ASN A 148 13.44 -12.52 8.94
N LYS A 149 14.70 -12.91 9.10
CA LYS A 149 15.81 -12.23 8.45
C LYS A 149 15.63 -12.24 6.93
N ASP A 150 16.05 -11.14 6.28
CA ASP A 150 16.01 -10.91 4.83
C ASP A 150 14.58 -10.83 4.25
N GLU A 151 13.56 -10.74 5.12
CA GLU A 151 12.19 -10.42 4.70
C GLU A 151 12.11 -8.93 4.28
N VAL A 152 11.40 -8.62 3.21
CA VAL A 152 11.19 -7.22 2.82
C VAL A 152 10.12 -6.60 3.70
N VAL A 153 10.45 -5.49 4.34
CA VAL A 153 9.58 -4.84 5.33
C VAL A 153 9.59 -3.32 5.20
N TYR A 154 8.48 -2.72 5.59
CA TYR A 154 8.46 -1.33 6.07
C TYR A 154 8.62 -1.34 7.56
N LYS A 155 9.54 -0.56 8.10
CA LYS A 155 9.82 -0.51 9.52
C LYS A 155 10.24 0.87 9.99
N PHE A 156 10.04 1.14 11.29
CA PHE A 156 10.73 2.20 12.02
C PHE A 156 11.32 1.59 13.30
N ASN A 157 12.53 1.96 13.65
CA ASN A 157 13.26 1.31 14.74
C ASN A 157 13.24 -0.22 14.63
N ASN A 158 12.77 -0.92 15.68
CA ASN A 158 12.62 -2.38 15.72
C ASN A 158 11.18 -2.85 15.42
N THR A 159 10.33 -1.97 14.92
CA THR A 159 8.91 -2.25 14.66
C THR A 159 8.64 -2.32 13.17
N VAL A 160 8.14 -3.46 12.72
CA VAL A 160 7.66 -3.64 11.33
C VAL A 160 6.21 -3.18 11.23
N ILE A 161 5.92 -2.36 10.23
CA ILE A 161 4.59 -1.81 9.96
C ILE A 161 3.91 -2.46 8.75
N CYS A 162 4.70 -2.99 7.80
CA CYS A 162 4.16 -3.85 6.75
C CYS A 162 5.19 -4.93 6.36
N ARG A 163 4.73 -6.17 6.19
CA ARG A 163 5.55 -7.33 5.83
C ARG A 163 5.40 -7.70 4.36
N ASN A 164 6.51 -8.20 3.79
CA ASN A 164 6.57 -8.70 2.41
C ASN A 164 6.00 -7.69 1.42
N PHE A 165 6.55 -6.45 1.41
CA PHE A 165 5.99 -5.30 0.70
C PHE A 165 4.57 -4.99 1.21
N ASN A 166 3.55 -5.25 0.39
CA ASN A 166 2.15 -4.93 0.59
C ASN A 166 1.30 -6.16 0.96
N TYR A 167 1.89 -7.17 1.63
CA TYR A 167 1.17 -8.41 1.91
C TYR A 167 0.42 -8.39 3.26
N ARG A 168 1.06 -7.86 4.33
CA ARG A 168 0.47 -7.82 5.68
C ARG A 168 0.76 -6.51 6.38
N GLU A 169 -0.30 -5.80 6.70
CA GLU A 169 -0.28 -4.56 7.50
C GLU A 169 -0.20 -4.86 8.99
N SER A 170 0.39 -3.91 9.74
CA SER A 170 0.43 -3.93 11.20
C SER A 170 -0.84 -3.36 11.82
N ASP A 171 -1.23 -3.89 12.98
CA ASP A 171 -2.29 -3.30 13.80
C ASP A 171 -1.84 -2.00 14.48
N LEU A 172 -0.54 -1.83 14.71
CA LEU A 172 0.01 -0.69 15.46
C LEU A 172 -0.15 0.66 14.75
N THR A 173 -0.01 0.65 13.43
CA THR A 173 0.03 1.87 12.60
C THR A 173 -1.14 1.97 11.62
N LYS A 174 -2.14 1.10 11.79
CA LYS A 174 -3.35 1.11 10.95
C LYS A 174 -4.05 2.47 10.97
N LEU A 175 -4.55 2.86 9.82
CA LEU A 175 -5.40 4.04 9.69
C LEU A 175 -6.74 3.83 10.39
N THR A 176 -7.13 4.80 11.19
CA THR A 176 -8.41 4.82 11.93
C THR A 176 -9.18 6.11 11.66
N ASN A 177 -10.40 6.20 12.13
CA ASN A 177 -11.18 7.45 12.05
C ASN A 177 -10.53 8.61 12.81
N ASP A 178 -9.64 8.32 13.77
CA ASP A 178 -8.95 9.32 14.59
C ASP A 178 -7.62 9.79 13.98
N THR A 179 -7.15 9.15 12.90
CA THR A 179 -5.90 9.52 12.21
C THR A 179 -5.95 10.95 11.71
N LYS A 180 -4.92 11.76 12.04
CA LYS A 180 -4.79 13.16 11.63
C LYS A 180 -3.66 13.39 10.64
N ARG A 181 -2.66 12.53 10.65
CA ARG A 181 -1.53 12.53 9.72
C ARG A 181 -1.33 11.13 9.18
N ALA A 182 -1.12 11.01 7.88
CA ALA A 182 -0.92 9.72 7.25
C ALA A 182 0.16 9.78 6.17
N VAL A 183 0.78 8.65 5.90
CA VAL A 183 1.52 8.42 4.67
C VAL A 183 0.78 7.37 3.85
N LEU A 184 0.48 7.69 2.59
CA LEU A 184 -0.04 6.76 1.62
C LEU A 184 1.08 6.30 0.71
N VAL A 185 1.04 5.04 0.33
CA VAL A 185 2.08 4.37 -0.47
C VAL A 185 1.44 3.67 -1.66
N ILE A 186 2.01 3.86 -2.85
CA ILE A 186 1.74 3.06 -4.05
C ILE A 186 3.03 2.42 -4.49
N GLU A 187 3.08 1.11 -4.59
CA GLU A 187 4.28 0.37 -5.01
C GLU A 187 4.20 -0.05 -6.47
N SER A 188 5.30 0.12 -7.19
CA SER A 188 5.47 -0.32 -8.57
C SER A 188 6.78 -1.07 -8.73
N ILE A 189 6.73 -2.20 -9.44
CA ILE A 189 7.86 -3.08 -9.76
C ILE A 189 7.94 -3.44 -11.24
N CYS A 190 6.99 -2.98 -12.01
CA CYS A 190 6.89 -3.19 -13.46
C CYS A 190 6.37 -1.92 -14.13
N ASP A 191 6.24 -1.95 -15.44
CA ASP A 191 5.55 -0.89 -16.17
C ASP A 191 4.05 -0.96 -15.87
N ASP A 192 3.60 -0.03 -15.07
CA ASP A 192 2.23 0.07 -14.57
C ASP A 192 1.73 1.53 -14.54
N ASN A 193 0.63 1.78 -13.86
CA ASN A 193 -0.04 3.08 -13.84
C ASN A 193 0.33 3.95 -12.63
N LEU A 194 1.53 3.82 -12.06
CA LEU A 194 1.95 4.51 -10.83
C LEU A 194 1.68 6.01 -10.88
N ASP A 195 2.16 6.70 -11.93
CA ASP A 195 2.05 8.17 -12.03
C ASP A 195 0.59 8.63 -12.03
N SER A 196 -0.25 7.99 -12.86
CA SER A 196 -1.68 8.30 -12.97
C SER A 196 -2.43 7.97 -11.67
N ALA A 197 -2.08 6.86 -11.04
CA ALA A 197 -2.67 6.44 -9.76
C ALA A 197 -2.32 7.41 -8.64
N LEU A 198 -1.06 7.85 -8.57
CA LEU A 198 -0.58 8.79 -7.55
C LEU A 198 -1.23 10.17 -7.71
N GLU A 199 -1.38 10.63 -8.96
CA GLU A 199 -2.03 11.91 -9.27
C GLU A 199 -3.50 11.91 -8.84
N GLU A 200 -4.26 10.89 -9.23
CA GLU A 200 -5.68 10.81 -8.88
C GLU A 200 -5.89 10.53 -7.40
N LEU A 201 -5.03 9.72 -6.76
CA LEU A 201 -5.09 9.49 -5.32
C LEU A 201 -4.94 10.81 -4.56
N GLU A 202 -3.92 11.60 -4.90
CA GLU A 202 -3.70 12.92 -4.27
C GLU A 202 -4.90 13.84 -4.47
N GLN A 203 -5.43 13.90 -5.70
CA GLN A 203 -6.56 14.76 -6.02
C GLN A 203 -7.82 14.36 -5.23
N LEU A 204 -8.15 13.07 -5.18
CA LEU A 204 -9.32 12.58 -4.44
C LEU A 204 -9.18 12.84 -2.93
N VAL A 205 -7.98 12.62 -2.38
CA VAL A 205 -7.71 12.89 -0.96
C VAL A 205 -7.92 14.37 -0.64
N LYS A 206 -7.39 15.27 -1.46
CA LYS A 206 -7.62 16.73 -1.30
C LYS A 206 -9.09 17.11 -1.40
N ASP A 207 -9.76 16.63 -2.45
CA ASP A 207 -11.14 17.05 -2.77
C ASP A 207 -12.15 16.51 -1.76
N LYS A 208 -11.93 15.28 -1.28
CA LYS A 208 -12.89 14.60 -0.40
C LYS A 208 -12.62 14.83 1.08
N LEU A 209 -11.36 15.04 1.48
CA LEU A 209 -10.97 15.11 2.89
C LEU A 209 -10.50 16.49 3.34
N ASN A 210 -10.47 17.46 2.42
CA ASN A 210 -10.09 18.86 2.68
C ASN A 210 -8.81 18.99 3.53
N CYS A 211 -7.79 18.23 3.16
CA CYS A 211 -6.52 18.13 3.87
C CYS A 211 -5.35 18.65 3.01
N GLU A 212 -4.20 18.80 3.64
CA GLU A 212 -2.96 19.18 2.96
C GLU A 212 -2.21 17.92 2.53
N THR A 213 -1.67 17.92 1.32
CA THR A 213 -0.88 16.80 0.82
C THR A 213 0.44 17.24 0.22
N ASN A 214 1.42 16.34 0.27
CA ASN A 214 2.68 16.46 -0.45
C ASN A 214 3.02 15.10 -1.04
N LYS A 215 3.24 15.04 -2.36
CA LYS A 215 3.57 13.79 -3.05
C LYS A 215 4.98 13.75 -3.60
N LYS A 216 5.54 12.56 -3.65
CA LYS A 216 6.86 12.25 -4.21
C LYS A 216 6.87 10.84 -4.79
N ILE A 217 7.66 10.63 -5.83
CA ILE A 217 8.03 9.28 -6.28
C ILE A 217 9.47 9.04 -5.86
N LEU A 218 9.69 7.92 -5.16
CA LEU A 218 11.00 7.43 -4.79
C LEU A 218 11.44 6.34 -5.77
N ASP A 219 12.70 6.42 -6.18
CA ASP A 219 13.39 5.49 -7.07
C ASP A 219 14.89 5.44 -6.71
N VAL A 220 15.68 4.74 -7.52
CA VAL A 220 17.13 4.62 -7.33
C VAL A 220 17.87 5.97 -7.29
N ASN A 221 17.35 7.02 -7.92
CA ASN A 221 17.95 8.35 -7.96
C ASN A 221 17.44 9.26 -6.83
N ASN A 222 16.25 8.99 -6.31
CA ASN A 222 15.57 9.76 -5.27
C ASN A 222 14.99 8.79 -4.25
N PHE A 223 15.80 8.29 -3.34
CA PHE A 223 15.44 7.19 -2.45
C PHE A 223 14.97 7.62 -1.05
N GLU A 224 14.85 8.93 -0.80
CA GLU A 224 14.31 9.46 0.47
C GLU A 224 13.48 10.74 0.27
N VAL A 225 12.54 10.96 1.21
CA VAL A 225 11.72 12.17 1.29
C VAL A 225 11.42 12.52 2.75
N GLU A 226 11.28 13.79 3.06
CA GLU A 226 10.75 14.25 4.35
C GLU A 226 9.23 14.07 4.42
N ILE A 227 8.73 13.55 5.56
CA ILE A 227 7.33 13.24 5.85
C ILE A 227 6.89 13.77 7.21
#